data_7427a80a266c941a512c7060fe6810ca
#
_entry.id   7427a80a266c941a512c7060fe6810ca
#
_cell.length_a   1.000
_cell.length_b   1.000
_cell.length_c   1.000
_cell.angle_alpha   90.00
_cell.angle_beta   90.00
_cell.angle_gamma   90.00
#
_symmetry.space_group_name_H-M   'P 1'
#
loop_
_entity.id
_entity.type
_entity.pdbx_description
1 polymer ?
#
loop_
_entity_poly.entity_id
_entity_poly.type
_entity_poly.pdbx_seq_one_letter_code
_entity_poly.pdbx_strand_id
1 'polypeptide(L)'
;RCAFEAVRKASDADIRALKQLHEKLEKHAAAQNIDGYYQANHEFHSKVQALAANRWLDRATGDLRRFVRLLRGRQLNWPGRIEASINEHRVLLDAIVQRDAARAERVMHDHLLAQLAALKALRLHETTQGAPHAG
;
A
#
# COMPACT_ATOMS: atom_id res chain seq x y z
N ARG A 1 -10.35 4.73 -6.78
CA ARG A 1 -11.76 4.97 -6.39
C ARG A 1 -12.03 4.64 -4.91
N CYS A 2 -11.50 3.55 -4.37
CA CYS A 2 -11.69 3.22 -2.94
C CYS A 2 -11.26 4.34 -2.01
N ALA A 3 -10.13 4.98 -2.24
CA ALA A 3 -9.65 6.07 -1.40
C ALA A 3 -10.59 7.30 -1.47
N PHE A 4 -11.12 7.59 -2.64
CA PHE A 4 -12.10 8.67 -2.82
C PHE A 4 -13.37 8.42 -2.00
N GLU A 5 -13.96 7.23 -2.13
CA GLU A 5 -15.17 6.85 -1.39
C GLU A 5 -14.91 6.77 0.13
N ALA A 6 -13.75 6.25 0.53
CA ALA A 6 -13.37 6.17 1.93
C ALA A 6 -13.31 7.57 2.59
N VAL A 7 -12.72 8.54 1.91
CA VAL A 7 -12.65 9.92 2.43
C VAL A 7 -14.03 10.53 2.59
N ARG A 8 -14.93 10.29 1.64
CA ARG A 8 -16.29 10.81 1.70
C ARG A 8 -17.14 10.19 2.81
N LYS A 9 -16.88 8.93 3.15
CA LYS A 9 -17.68 8.16 4.10
C LYS A 9 -17.07 8.06 5.49
N ALA A 10 -15.78 8.38 5.65
CA ALA A 10 -15.08 8.26 6.91
C ALA A 10 -15.62 9.23 7.97
N SER A 11 -15.91 8.71 9.17
CA SER A 11 -16.13 9.50 10.36
C SER A 11 -14.79 9.98 10.94
N ASP A 12 -14.86 10.92 11.91
CA ASP A 12 -13.66 11.35 12.63
C ASP A 12 -13.01 10.17 13.41
N ALA A 13 -13.83 9.25 13.93
CA ALA A 13 -13.35 8.03 14.58
C ALA A 13 -12.58 7.14 13.58
N ASP A 14 -13.08 7.01 12.35
CA ASP A 14 -12.41 6.24 11.29
C ASP A 14 -11.06 6.86 10.92
N ILE A 15 -10.98 8.18 10.83
CA ILE A 15 -9.73 8.90 10.56
C ILE A 15 -8.74 8.68 11.70
N ARG A 16 -9.18 8.72 12.96
CA ARG A 16 -8.31 8.40 14.10
C ARG A 16 -7.78 6.98 14.03
N ALA A 17 -8.61 6.02 13.63
CA ALA A 17 -8.18 4.63 13.46
C ALA A 17 -7.11 4.49 12.35
N LEU A 18 -7.28 5.20 11.24
CA LEU A 18 -6.27 5.23 10.17
C LEU A 18 -4.95 5.87 10.64
N LYS A 19 -5.01 6.93 11.44
CA LYS A 19 -3.81 7.52 12.05
C LYS A 19 -3.05 6.52 12.93
N GLN A 20 -3.76 5.74 13.75
CA GLN A 20 -3.16 4.72 14.61
C GLN A 20 -2.49 3.61 13.78
N LEU A 21 -3.12 3.17 12.70
CA LEU A 21 -2.54 2.20 11.78
C LEU A 21 -1.30 2.75 11.08
N HIS A 22 -1.32 4.04 10.72
CA HIS A 22 -0.17 4.72 10.14
C HIS A 22 1.00 4.84 11.13
N GLU A 23 0.73 5.07 12.40
CA GLU A 23 1.77 5.07 13.45
C GLU A 23 2.49 3.71 13.55
N LYS A 24 1.76 2.62 13.38
CA LYS A 24 2.36 1.28 13.29
C LYS A 24 3.29 1.16 12.07
N LEU A 25 2.87 1.67 10.93
CA LEU A 25 3.70 1.71 9.72
C LEU A 25 5.00 2.49 9.96
N GLU A 26 4.91 3.66 10.59
CA GLU A 26 6.08 4.48 10.93
C GLU A 26 7.06 3.74 11.83
N LYS A 27 6.56 3.07 12.87
CA LYS A 27 7.42 2.28 13.78
C LYS A 27 8.15 1.15 13.07
N HIS A 28 7.43 0.39 12.24
CA HIS A 28 8.05 -0.72 11.50
C HIS A 28 9.00 -0.24 10.42
N ALA A 29 8.71 0.89 9.77
CA ALA A 29 9.61 1.51 8.81
C ALA A 29 10.91 1.97 9.48
N ALA A 30 10.82 2.65 10.62
CA ALA A 30 11.99 3.10 11.39
C ALA A 30 12.86 1.94 11.89
N ALA A 31 12.23 0.83 12.29
CA ALA A 31 12.91 -0.39 12.73
C ALA A 31 13.38 -1.29 11.57
N GLN A 32 13.07 -0.94 10.34
CA GLN A 32 13.28 -1.77 9.13
C GLN A 32 12.72 -3.20 9.29
N ASN A 33 11.63 -3.34 10.04
CA ASN A 33 10.91 -4.60 10.23
C ASN A 33 9.98 -4.84 9.06
N ILE A 34 10.43 -5.60 8.06
CA ILE A 34 9.70 -5.85 6.81
C ILE A 34 8.40 -6.58 7.07
N ASP A 35 8.40 -7.63 7.89
CA ASP A 35 7.21 -8.42 8.18
C ASP A 35 6.15 -7.60 8.94
N GLY A 36 6.57 -6.83 9.95
CA GLY A 36 5.70 -5.94 10.69
C GLY A 36 5.12 -4.83 9.80
N TYR A 37 5.95 -4.25 8.96
CA TYR A 37 5.51 -3.24 7.99
C TYR A 37 4.48 -3.81 7.01
N TYR A 38 4.74 -5.00 6.49
CA TYR A 38 3.81 -5.68 5.59
C TYR A 38 2.43 -5.89 6.22
N GLN A 39 2.38 -6.36 7.46
CA GLN A 39 1.13 -6.57 8.20
C GLN A 39 0.38 -5.25 8.46
N ALA A 40 1.08 -4.23 8.93
CA ALA A 40 0.49 -2.92 9.16
C ALA A 40 -0.01 -2.27 7.86
N ASN A 41 0.73 -2.43 6.77
CA ASN A 41 0.33 -1.97 5.45
C ASN A 41 -0.96 -2.65 4.97
N HIS A 42 -1.07 -3.96 5.19
CA HIS A 42 -2.28 -4.70 4.86
C HIS A 42 -3.48 -4.22 5.70
N GLU A 43 -3.31 -4.00 6.99
CA GLU A 43 -4.36 -3.49 7.88
C GLU A 43 -4.83 -2.10 7.45
N PHE A 44 -3.90 -1.20 7.11
CA PHE A 44 -4.21 0.15 6.65
C PHE A 44 -5.04 0.13 5.36
N HIS A 45 -4.60 -0.60 4.36
CA HIS A 45 -5.32 -0.71 3.09
C HIS A 45 -6.68 -1.39 3.25
N SER A 46 -6.78 -2.40 4.11
CA SER A 46 -8.05 -3.07 4.41
C SER A 46 -9.05 -2.13 5.08
N LYS A 47 -8.57 -1.25 5.97
CA LYS A 47 -9.43 -0.25 6.60
C LYS A 47 -9.95 0.77 5.59
N VAL A 48 -9.09 1.29 4.72
CA VAL A 48 -9.50 2.20 3.63
C VAL A 48 -10.55 1.55 2.74
N GLN A 49 -10.33 0.29 2.38
CA GLN A 49 -11.26 -0.49 1.55
C GLN A 49 -12.61 -0.70 2.23
N ALA A 50 -12.62 -1.03 3.52
CA ALA A 50 -13.83 -1.19 4.30
C ALA A 50 -14.65 0.10 4.40
N LEU A 51 -13.98 1.24 4.52
CA LEU A 51 -14.63 2.56 4.55
C LEU A 51 -15.30 2.93 3.23
N ALA A 52 -14.81 2.43 2.12
CA ALA A 52 -15.44 2.63 0.81
C ALA A 52 -16.84 1.98 0.69
N ALA A 53 -17.12 0.95 1.49
CA ALA A 53 -18.40 0.25 1.62
C ALA A 53 -19.06 -0.13 0.26
N ASN A 54 -18.24 -0.54 -0.71
CA ASN A 54 -18.68 -0.94 -2.04
C ASN A 54 -18.35 -2.42 -2.27
N ARG A 55 -19.36 -3.29 -2.20
CA ARG A 55 -19.19 -4.75 -2.32
C ARG A 55 -18.52 -5.20 -3.61
N TRP A 56 -18.84 -4.58 -4.73
CA TRP A 56 -18.27 -4.94 -6.03
C TRP A 56 -16.80 -4.54 -6.11
N LEU A 57 -16.48 -3.35 -5.61
CA LEU A 57 -15.13 -2.85 -5.55
C LEU A 57 -14.28 -3.65 -4.55
N ASP A 58 -14.88 -4.05 -3.42
CA ASP A 58 -14.25 -4.91 -2.41
C ASP A 58 -13.89 -6.28 -2.99
N ARG A 59 -14.78 -6.89 -3.77
CA ARG A 59 -14.53 -8.18 -4.40
C ARG A 59 -13.39 -8.09 -5.43
N ALA A 60 -13.44 -7.12 -6.33
CA ALA A 60 -12.43 -6.94 -7.36
C ALA A 60 -11.05 -6.61 -6.76
N THR A 61 -11.00 -5.68 -5.80
CA THR A 61 -9.75 -5.33 -5.10
C THR A 61 -9.27 -6.45 -4.18
N GLY A 62 -10.15 -7.23 -3.58
CA GLY A 62 -9.81 -8.40 -2.76
C GLY A 62 -9.11 -9.49 -3.58
N ASP A 63 -9.61 -9.79 -4.77
CA ASP A 63 -9.00 -10.77 -5.67
C ASP A 63 -7.63 -10.28 -6.17
N LEU A 64 -7.53 -9.02 -6.58
CA LEU A 64 -6.27 -8.40 -6.98
C LEU A 64 -5.26 -8.38 -5.83
N ARG A 65 -5.71 -8.07 -4.61
CA ARG A 65 -4.86 -8.10 -3.41
C ARG A 65 -4.33 -9.48 -3.09
N ARG A 66 -5.14 -10.54 -3.22
CA ARG A 66 -4.68 -11.91 -3.02
C ARG A 66 -3.60 -12.29 -4.01
N PHE A 67 -3.73 -11.89 -5.26
CA PHE A 67 -2.72 -12.10 -6.28
C PHE A 67 -1.44 -11.32 -5.97
N VAL A 68 -1.54 -10.04 -5.65
CA VAL A 68 -0.41 -9.17 -5.30
C VAL A 68 0.23 -9.60 -3.98
N ARG A 69 -0.53 -10.18 -3.04
CA ARG A 69 -0.04 -10.68 -1.74
C ARG A 69 1.06 -11.74 -1.89
N LEU A 70 0.96 -12.62 -2.89
CA LEU A 70 1.97 -13.63 -3.17
C LEU A 70 3.31 -13.02 -3.60
N LEU A 71 3.29 -11.79 -4.14
CA LEU A 71 4.46 -11.09 -4.67
C LEU A 71 4.96 -9.95 -3.77
N ARG A 72 4.13 -9.49 -2.83
CA ARG A 72 4.30 -8.23 -2.11
C ARG A 72 5.45 -8.21 -1.11
N GLY A 73 5.67 -9.27 -0.39
CA GLY A 73 6.78 -9.36 0.56
C GLY A 73 8.14 -9.25 -0.12
N ARG A 74 8.22 -9.67 -1.37
CA ARG A 74 9.46 -9.65 -2.15
C ARG A 74 9.87 -8.24 -2.57
N GLN A 75 8.91 -7.38 -2.95
CA GLN A 75 9.23 -6.01 -3.37
C GLN A 75 9.69 -5.12 -2.21
N LEU A 76 9.24 -5.38 -0.99
CA LEU A 76 9.66 -4.63 0.20
C LEU A 76 11.13 -4.90 0.58
N ASN A 77 11.72 -6.00 0.12
CA ASN A 77 13.15 -6.29 0.26
C ASN A 77 14.03 -5.46 -0.69
N TRP A 78 13.44 -4.81 -1.69
CA TRP A 78 14.20 -3.96 -2.60
C TRP A 78 14.72 -2.72 -1.86
N PRO A 79 16.02 -2.37 -2.04
CA PRO A 79 16.62 -1.23 -1.34
C PRO A 79 15.83 0.07 -1.55
N GLY A 80 15.52 0.78 -0.47
CA GLY A 80 14.79 2.05 -0.51
C GLY A 80 13.27 1.92 -0.70
N ARG A 81 12.72 0.72 -0.85
CA ARG A 81 11.27 0.57 -1.12
C ARG A 81 10.41 0.86 0.12
N ILE A 82 10.84 0.48 1.32
CA ILE A 82 10.10 0.80 2.55
C ILE A 82 10.07 2.32 2.76
N GLU A 83 11.18 3.00 2.59
CA GLU A 83 11.28 4.46 2.72
C GLU A 83 10.38 5.17 1.72
N ALA A 84 10.36 4.73 0.46
CA ALA A 84 9.46 5.25 -0.56
C ALA A 84 8.00 5.00 -0.20
N SER A 85 7.66 3.79 0.23
CA SER A 85 6.30 3.40 0.62
C SER A 85 5.79 4.23 1.79
N ILE A 86 6.58 4.42 2.85
CA ILE A 86 6.12 5.20 4.00
C ILE A 86 5.91 6.67 3.65
N ASN A 87 6.71 7.24 2.77
CA ASN A 87 6.50 8.59 2.27
C ASN A 87 5.19 8.71 1.47
N GLU A 88 4.88 7.73 0.63
CA GLU A 88 3.62 7.65 -0.11
C GLU A 88 2.42 7.57 0.85
N HIS A 89 2.52 6.76 1.91
CA HIS A 89 1.49 6.64 2.95
C HIS A 89 1.29 7.93 3.75
N ARG A 90 2.35 8.68 4.04
CA ARG A 90 2.26 9.99 4.71
C ARG A 90 1.44 10.98 3.89
N VAL A 91 1.68 11.05 2.61
CA VAL A 91 0.93 11.92 1.69
C VAL A 91 -0.53 11.49 1.58
N LEU A 92 -0.78 10.18 1.52
CA LEU A 92 -2.13 9.63 1.50
C LEU A 92 -2.90 9.96 2.79
N LEU A 93 -2.28 9.75 3.95
CA LEU A 93 -2.91 10.06 5.23
C LEU A 93 -3.24 11.54 5.35
N ASP A 94 -2.34 12.41 4.91
CA ASP A 94 -2.59 13.86 4.91
C ASP A 94 -3.81 14.23 4.07
N ALA A 95 -3.95 13.66 2.87
CA ALA A 95 -5.11 13.86 2.03
C ALA A 95 -6.41 13.37 2.69
N ILE A 96 -6.36 12.24 3.39
CA ILE A 96 -7.51 11.69 4.13
C ILE A 96 -7.89 12.59 5.29
N VAL A 97 -6.92 13.04 6.08
CA VAL A 97 -7.15 13.95 7.23
C VAL A 97 -7.76 15.26 6.79
N GLN A 98 -7.32 15.80 5.66
CA GLN A 98 -7.86 17.03 5.09
C GLN A 98 -9.19 16.82 4.35
N ARG A 99 -9.67 15.58 4.28
CA ARG A 99 -10.88 15.18 3.55
C ARG A 99 -10.87 15.58 2.07
N ASP A 100 -9.69 15.60 1.48
CA ASP A 100 -9.50 15.82 0.04
C ASP A 100 -9.61 14.48 -0.71
N ALA A 101 -10.83 14.12 -1.06
CA ALA A 101 -11.15 12.85 -1.68
C ALA A 101 -10.45 12.67 -3.05
N ALA A 102 -10.41 13.72 -3.87
CA ALA A 102 -9.77 13.67 -5.18
C ALA A 102 -8.25 13.50 -5.06
N ARG A 103 -7.61 14.20 -4.12
CA ARG A 103 -6.18 14.04 -3.84
C ARG A 103 -5.87 12.65 -3.31
N ALA A 104 -6.69 12.13 -2.38
CA ALA A 104 -6.53 10.77 -1.85
C ALA A 104 -6.61 9.71 -2.96
N GLU A 105 -7.52 9.86 -3.90
CA GLU A 105 -7.62 8.96 -5.07
C GLU A 105 -6.36 9.02 -5.94
N ARG A 106 -5.87 10.20 -6.27
CA ARG A 106 -4.64 10.36 -7.07
C ARG A 106 -3.43 9.77 -6.36
N VAL A 107 -3.25 10.06 -5.09
CA VAL A 107 -2.12 9.57 -4.30
C VAL A 107 -2.16 8.04 -4.18
N MET A 108 -3.33 7.46 -3.94
CA MET A 108 -3.48 6.00 -3.89
C MET A 108 -3.19 5.36 -5.24
N HIS A 109 -3.65 5.94 -6.32
CA HIS A 109 -3.36 5.48 -7.68
C HIS A 109 -1.84 5.47 -7.96
N ASP A 110 -1.16 6.56 -7.64
CA ASP A 110 0.28 6.69 -7.84
C ASP A 110 1.05 5.72 -6.94
N HIS A 111 0.61 5.51 -5.70
CA HIS A 111 1.17 4.52 -4.78
C HIS A 111 1.08 3.09 -5.34
N LEU A 112 -0.06 2.71 -5.90
CA LEU A 112 -0.24 1.40 -6.51
C LEU A 112 0.61 1.24 -7.77
N LEU A 113 0.74 2.28 -8.59
CA LEU A 113 1.65 2.26 -9.75
C LEU A 113 3.11 2.12 -9.34
N ALA A 114 3.53 2.79 -8.26
CA ALA A 114 4.89 2.65 -7.73
C ALA A 114 5.17 1.23 -7.23
N GLN A 115 4.20 0.59 -6.57
CA GLN A 115 4.29 -0.82 -6.18
C GLN A 115 4.42 -1.74 -7.39
N LEU A 116 3.63 -1.51 -8.43
CA LEU A 116 3.69 -2.31 -9.66
C LEU A 116 5.04 -2.16 -10.37
N ALA A 117 5.58 -0.94 -10.43
CA ALA A 117 6.89 -0.68 -11.00
C ALA A 117 8.01 -1.40 -10.22
N ALA A 118 7.93 -1.39 -8.88
CA ALA A 118 8.89 -2.10 -8.02
C ALA A 118 8.83 -3.62 -8.24
N LEU A 119 7.63 -4.19 -8.39
CA LEU A 119 7.46 -5.62 -8.69
C LEU A 119 8.02 -6.00 -10.06
N LYS A 120 7.82 -5.16 -11.07
CA LYS A 120 8.38 -5.38 -12.41
C LYS A 120 9.91 -5.33 -12.40
N ALA A 121 10.50 -4.37 -11.69
CA ALA A 121 11.95 -4.25 -11.55
C ALA A 121 12.55 -5.47 -10.84
N LEU A 122 11.90 -5.96 -9.79
CA LEU A 122 12.31 -7.16 -9.06
C LEU A 122 12.28 -8.40 -9.96
N ARG A 123 11.21 -8.57 -10.73
CA ARG A 123 11.07 -9.70 -11.67
C ARG A 123 12.16 -9.70 -12.75
N LEU A 124 12.46 -8.54 -13.31
CA LEU A 124 13.54 -8.41 -14.30
C LEU A 124 14.90 -8.75 -13.69
N HIS A 125 15.16 -8.34 -12.46
CA HIS A 125 16.40 -8.65 -11.75
C HIS A 125 16.54 -10.15 -11.50
N GLU A 126 15.48 -10.82 -11.08
CA GLU A 126 15.45 -12.27 -10.86
C GLU A 126 15.69 -13.07 -12.17
N THR A 127 15.12 -12.63 -13.28
CA THR A 127 15.33 -13.28 -14.59
C THR A 127 16.76 -13.11 -15.11
N THR A 128 17.42 -12.00 -14.82
CA THR A 128 18.81 -11.77 -15.23
C THR A 128 19.80 -12.55 -14.37
N GLN A 129 19.49 -12.81 -13.12
CA GLN A 129 20.35 -13.62 -12.22
C GLN A 129 20.11 -15.13 -12.36
N GLY A 130 18.92 -15.53 -12.84
CA GLY A 130 18.54 -16.94 -13.02
C GLY A 130 18.87 -17.53 -14.39
N ALA A 131 19.46 -16.77 -15.30
CA ALA A 131 19.94 -17.32 -16.55
C ALA A 131 21.17 -18.19 -16.28
N PRO A 132 21.14 -19.51 -16.56
CA PRO A 132 22.31 -20.34 -16.39
C PRO A 132 23.41 -19.80 -17.32
N HIS A 133 24.58 -19.57 -16.76
CA HIS A 133 25.77 -19.39 -17.59
C HIS A 133 25.88 -20.62 -18.48
N ALA A 134 25.53 -20.46 -19.74
CA ALA A 134 25.89 -21.44 -20.76
C ALA A 134 27.40 -21.44 -20.85
N GLY A 135 28.02 -22.44 -20.21
CA GLY A 135 29.45 -22.73 -20.31
C GLY A 135 29.78 -23.31 -21.68
#